data_8c2f025b8eefeec4f45088b6dedebe57
#
_entry.id   8c2f025b8eefeec4f45088b6dedebe57
#
_cell.length_a   1.000
_cell.length_b   1.000
_cell.length_c   1.000
_cell.angle_alpha   90.00
_cell.angle_beta   90.00
_cell.angle_gamma   90.00
#
_symmetry.space_group_name_H-M   'P 1'
#
loop_
_entity.id
_entity.type
_entity.pdbx_description
1 polymer ?
#
loop_
_entity_poly.entity_id
_entity_poly.type
_entity_poly.pdbx_seq_one_letter_code
_entity_poly.pdbx_strand_id
1 'polypeptide(L)'
;RVARGFTGREVVVKFEGCYHGHSDSMLVKAGSGLATAGQPDSAGVTRGTAETTLTCGYNDADELERIFAEHGERIAAVIVEPVAANMGVVLPEDGYDPMPECGEWEEHTHCGRLIPGKKGFLERVREITQRYGALLIFDEVITGFRLGINCASGYFGVTPDLSTFGKIIGGGLPVGAYGGRRDVMSCVAPI
;
A
#
# COMPACT_ATOMS: atom_id res chain seq x y z
N ARG A 1 -11.25 -3.35 7.27
CA ARG A 1 -12.64 -3.81 7.51
C ARG A 1 -13.60 -3.31 6.44
N VAL A 2 -13.55 -2.00 6.12
CA VAL A 2 -14.43 -1.40 5.09
C VAL A 2 -14.23 -2.08 3.73
N ALA A 3 -12.97 -2.30 3.32
CA ALA A 3 -12.67 -2.98 2.06
C ALA A 3 -13.27 -4.40 2.01
N ARG A 4 -13.13 -5.18 3.08
CA ARG A 4 -13.75 -6.51 3.19
C ARG A 4 -15.27 -6.43 3.13
N GLY A 5 -15.88 -5.47 3.85
CA GLY A 5 -17.33 -5.27 3.83
C GLY A 5 -17.88 -4.88 2.46
N PHE A 6 -17.15 -4.03 1.73
CA PHE A 6 -17.55 -3.58 0.41
C PHE A 6 -17.40 -4.67 -0.68
N THR A 7 -16.29 -5.41 -0.65
CA THR A 7 -15.99 -6.42 -1.70
C THR A 7 -16.59 -7.79 -1.40
N GLY A 8 -16.97 -8.08 -0.15
CA GLY A 8 -17.35 -9.41 0.30
C GLY A 8 -16.17 -10.41 0.36
N ARG A 9 -14.94 -9.93 0.21
CA ARG A 9 -13.71 -10.74 0.19
C ARG A 9 -12.97 -10.62 1.51
N GLU A 10 -12.09 -11.57 1.82
CA GLU A 10 -11.47 -11.69 3.15
C GLU A 10 -10.00 -11.26 3.20
N VAL A 11 -9.26 -11.44 2.10
CA VAL A 11 -7.81 -11.30 2.09
C VAL A 11 -7.39 -9.84 1.86
N VAL A 12 -6.36 -9.42 2.58
CA VAL A 12 -5.68 -8.14 2.32
C VAL A 12 -4.21 -8.42 2.00
N VAL A 13 -3.67 -7.75 1.00
CA VAL A 13 -2.24 -7.78 0.70
C VAL A 13 -1.59 -6.54 1.31
N LYS A 14 -0.45 -6.73 1.99
CA LYS A 14 0.42 -5.65 2.46
C LYS A 14 1.84 -5.88 1.96
N PHE A 15 2.68 -4.85 2.04
CA PHE A 15 4.08 -4.95 1.65
C PHE A 15 5.01 -5.17 2.84
N GLU A 16 6.07 -5.94 2.63
CA GLU A 16 7.11 -6.18 3.62
C GLU A 16 7.75 -4.86 4.07
N GLY A 17 8.06 -4.76 5.34
CA GLY A 17 8.64 -3.56 5.94
C GLY A 17 7.66 -2.40 6.15
N CYS A 18 6.47 -2.42 5.54
CA CYS A 18 5.42 -1.44 5.81
C CYS A 18 4.70 -1.71 7.13
N TYR A 19 4.35 -0.64 7.84
CA TYR A 19 3.62 -0.69 9.11
C TYR A 19 2.27 0.03 9.00
N HIS A 20 1.20 -0.68 9.35
CA HIS A 20 -0.17 -0.19 9.20
C HIS A 20 -0.96 -0.21 10.51
N GLY A 21 -0.29 0.08 11.62
CA GLY A 21 -0.90 0.12 12.94
C GLY A 21 -0.94 -1.24 13.65
N HIS A 22 -1.63 -1.28 14.79
CA HIS A 22 -1.60 -2.39 15.76
C HIS A 22 -2.81 -3.32 15.63
N SER A 23 -3.43 -3.39 14.46
CA SER A 23 -4.47 -4.38 14.19
C SER A 23 -3.84 -5.77 13.97
N ASP A 24 -4.38 -6.80 14.60
CA ASP A 24 -3.85 -8.17 14.52
C ASP A 24 -3.60 -8.63 13.08
N SER A 25 -4.52 -8.31 12.18
CA SER A 25 -4.38 -8.65 10.75
C SER A 25 -3.23 -7.94 10.04
N MET A 26 -2.70 -6.85 10.61
CA MET A 26 -1.55 -6.13 10.05
C MET A 26 -0.23 -6.50 10.71
N LEU A 27 -0.26 -7.25 11.83
CA LEU A 27 0.90 -7.76 12.55
C LEU A 27 1.33 -9.14 12.00
N VAL A 28 1.64 -9.16 10.72
CA VAL A 28 1.97 -10.36 9.96
C VAL A 28 3.26 -10.11 9.20
N LYS A 29 4.20 -11.06 9.31
CA LYS A 29 5.44 -11.10 8.51
C LYS A 29 5.26 -11.91 7.25
N ALA A 30 6.12 -11.65 6.27
CA ALA A 30 6.31 -12.53 5.13
C ALA A 30 6.65 -13.96 5.58
N GLY A 31 5.97 -14.94 5.00
CA GLY A 31 6.42 -16.32 5.07
C GLY A 31 7.58 -16.55 4.10
N SER A 32 8.47 -17.48 4.42
CA SER A 32 9.52 -17.91 3.49
C SER A 32 8.92 -18.69 2.32
N GLY A 33 8.67 -18.03 1.19
CA GLY A 33 8.20 -18.67 -0.05
C GLY A 33 7.03 -17.91 -0.69
N LEU A 34 6.88 -18.08 -1.99
CA LEU A 34 5.80 -17.50 -2.79
C LEU A 34 4.43 -17.75 -2.13
N ALA A 35 3.70 -16.67 -1.88
CA ALA A 35 2.30 -16.66 -1.44
C ALA A 35 1.97 -17.49 -0.19
N THR A 36 2.89 -17.62 0.76
CA THR A 36 2.59 -18.28 2.03
C THR A 36 1.77 -17.30 2.89
N ALA A 37 0.65 -17.79 3.44
CA ALA A 37 -0.11 -17.05 4.45
C ALA A 37 0.86 -16.54 5.52
N GLY A 38 0.79 -15.24 5.84
CA GLY A 38 1.75 -14.60 6.72
C GLY A 38 1.86 -15.28 8.07
N GLN A 39 3.06 -15.28 8.62
CA GLN A 39 3.26 -15.74 10.00
C GLN A 39 2.98 -14.58 10.97
N PRO A 40 2.33 -14.83 12.13
CA PRO A 40 2.17 -13.83 13.16
C PRO A 40 3.51 -13.20 13.55
N ASP A 41 3.59 -11.87 13.54
CA ASP A 41 4.76 -11.09 13.95
C ASP A 41 4.72 -10.71 15.44
N SER A 42 3.58 -10.92 16.08
CA SER A 42 3.35 -10.55 17.46
C SER A 42 2.72 -11.72 18.23
N ALA A 43 3.15 -11.88 19.48
CA ALA A 43 2.55 -12.85 20.37
C ALA A 43 1.04 -12.54 20.58
N GLY A 44 0.23 -13.58 20.46
CA GLY A 44 -1.22 -13.46 20.63
C GLY A 44 -2.01 -13.25 19.34
N VAL A 45 -1.37 -12.90 18.23
CA VAL A 45 -2.04 -12.93 16.90
C VAL A 45 -2.34 -14.38 16.53
N THR A 46 -3.62 -14.67 16.30
CA THR A 46 -4.04 -16.03 15.98
C THR A 46 -3.71 -16.39 14.53
N ARG A 47 -3.46 -17.68 14.29
CA ARG A 47 -3.18 -18.18 12.94
C ARG A 47 -4.31 -17.83 11.95
N GLY A 48 -5.57 -17.98 12.34
CA GLY A 48 -6.71 -17.65 11.49
C GLY A 48 -6.77 -16.17 11.09
N THR A 49 -6.31 -15.27 11.95
CA THR A 49 -6.17 -13.84 11.60
C THR A 49 -5.03 -13.63 10.62
N ALA A 50 -3.88 -14.26 10.84
CA ALA A 50 -2.72 -14.14 9.98
C ALA A 50 -2.97 -14.69 8.56
N GLU A 51 -3.73 -15.77 8.43
CA GLU A 51 -4.07 -16.41 7.15
C GLU A 51 -4.91 -15.52 6.20
N THR A 52 -5.50 -14.45 6.71
CA THR A 52 -6.25 -13.47 5.90
C THR A 52 -5.40 -12.29 5.44
N THR A 53 -4.08 -12.35 5.64
CA THR A 53 -3.14 -11.31 5.18
C THR A 53 -1.99 -11.96 4.42
N LEU A 54 -1.83 -11.54 3.18
CA LEU A 54 -0.69 -11.92 2.34
C LEU A 54 0.33 -10.80 2.35
N THR A 55 1.60 -11.15 2.19
CA THR A 55 2.70 -10.19 2.11
C THR A 55 3.36 -10.27 0.74
N CYS A 56 3.86 -9.12 0.29
CA CYS A 56 4.52 -8.94 -1.00
C CYS A 56 5.76 -8.06 -0.79
N GLY A 57 6.82 -8.26 -1.55
CA GLY A 57 7.99 -7.39 -1.55
C GLY A 57 7.62 -5.95 -1.96
N TYR A 58 8.15 -4.94 -1.25
CA TYR A 58 7.98 -3.56 -1.68
C TYR A 58 8.76 -3.32 -2.98
N ASN A 59 8.15 -2.63 -3.94
CA ASN A 59 8.63 -2.46 -5.31
C ASN A 59 8.61 -3.73 -6.20
N ASP A 60 8.04 -4.86 -5.73
CA ASP A 60 7.87 -6.07 -6.54
C ASP A 60 6.42 -6.19 -7.06
N ALA A 61 6.10 -5.42 -8.09
CA ALA A 61 4.80 -5.51 -8.74
C ALA A 61 4.60 -6.83 -9.52
N ASP A 62 5.66 -7.54 -9.87
CA ASP A 62 5.57 -8.85 -10.53
C ASP A 62 5.17 -9.94 -9.53
N GLU A 63 5.68 -9.87 -8.30
CA GLU A 63 5.20 -10.73 -7.21
C GLU A 63 3.73 -10.46 -6.90
N LEU A 64 3.33 -9.17 -6.82
CA LEU A 64 1.93 -8.80 -6.62
C LEU A 64 1.02 -9.37 -7.71
N GLU A 65 1.45 -9.32 -8.98
CA GLU A 65 0.71 -9.92 -10.11
C GLU A 65 0.52 -11.43 -9.92
N ARG A 66 1.57 -12.15 -9.48
CA ARG A 66 1.49 -13.59 -9.18
C ARG A 66 0.53 -13.89 -8.05
N ILE A 67 0.56 -13.10 -6.97
CA ILE A 67 -0.37 -13.22 -5.84
C ILE A 67 -1.81 -13.04 -6.32
N PHE A 68 -2.07 -12.05 -7.18
CA PHE A 68 -3.40 -11.85 -7.73
C PHE A 68 -3.83 -12.93 -8.72
N ALA A 69 -2.92 -13.49 -9.49
CA ALA A 69 -3.23 -14.62 -10.38
C ALA A 69 -3.69 -15.87 -9.59
N GLU A 70 -3.14 -16.07 -8.40
CA GLU A 70 -3.46 -17.22 -7.54
C GLU A 70 -4.65 -16.97 -6.62
N HIS A 71 -4.77 -15.76 -6.06
CA HIS A 71 -5.70 -15.46 -4.97
C HIS A 71 -6.69 -14.33 -5.26
N GLY A 72 -6.70 -13.75 -6.47
CA GLY A 72 -7.41 -12.51 -6.81
C GLY A 72 -8.88 -12.49 -6.43
N GLU A 73 -9.58 -13.63 -6.57
CA GLU A 73 -10.99 -13.77 -6.18
C GLU A 73 -11.24 -13.54 -4.67
N ARG A 74 -10.22 -13.73 -3.84
CA ARG A 74 -10.29 -13.58 -2.38
C ARG A 74 -9.76 -12.25 -1.87
N ILE A 75 -9.00 -11.51 -2.69
CA ILE A 75 -8.32 -10.28 -2.27
C ILE A 75 -9.31 -9.12 -2.26
N ALA A 76 -9.59 -8.59 -1.07
CA ALA A 76 -10.42 -7.41 -0.83
C ALA A 76 -9.68 -6.11 -1.15
N ALA A 77 -8.42 -6.02 -0.76
CA ALA A 77 -7.62 -4.81 -0.91
C ALA A 77 -6.12 -5.08 -0.89
N VAL A 78 -5.38 -4.13 -1.45
CA VAL A 78 -3.95 -3.94 -1.23
C VAL A 78 -3.78 -2.68 -0.39
N ILE A 79 -2.98 -2.74 0.68
CA ILE A 79 -2.58 -1.58 1.46
C ILE A 79 -1.09 -1.32 1.28
N VAL A 80 -0.72 -0.07 1.02
CA VAL A 80 0.66 0.34 0.75
C VAL A 80 0.96 1.70 1.38
N GLU A 81 2.14 1.85 1.98
CA GLU A 81 2.72 3.17 2.23
C GLU A 81 3.24 3.71 0.90
N PRO A 82 2.73 4.83 0.34
CA PRO A 82 3.20 5.33 -0.97
C PRO A 82 4.70 5.66 -0.99
N VAL A 83 5.24 6.05 0.15
CA VAL A 83 6.67 6.05 0.45
C VAL A 83 6.82 5.26 1.74
N ALA A 84 7.46 4.12 1.68
CA ALA A 84 7.70 3.32 2.87
C ALA A 84 8.72 4.02 3.78
N ALA A 85 8.36 4.20 5.06
CA ALA A 85 9.19 4.94 5.99
C ALA A 85 9.37 4.26 7.37
N ASN A 86 8.94 3.00 7.49
CA ASN A 86 9.11 2.18 8.69
C ASN A 86 10.26 1.17 8.58
N MET A 87 10.85 1.02 7.40
CA MET A 87 12.02 0.17 7.10
C MET A 87 13.24 0.98 6.59
N GLY A 88 13.29 2.27 6.92
CA GLY A 88 14.05 3.29 6.23
C GLY A 88 13.16 3.99 5.21
N VAL A 89 13.61 5.11 4.66
CA VAL A 89 12.84 5.81 3.61
C VAL A 89 13.11 5.12 2.27
N VAL A 90 12.11 4.38 1.77
CA VAL A 90 12.19 3.68 0.49
C VAL A 90 11.13 4.27 -0.44
N LEU A 91 11.59 4.84 -1.54
CA LEU A 91 10.71 5.40 -2.57
C LEU A 91 10.08 4.29 -3.41
N PRO A 92 8.84 4.49 -3.88
CA PRO A 92 8.30 3.62 -4.91
C PRO A 92 9.14 3.78 -6.18
N GLU A 93 9.49 2.67 -6.84
CA GLU A 93 10.15 2.72 -8.12
C GLU A 93 9.27 3.45 -9.13
N ASP A 94 9.84 4.44 -9.80
CA ASP A 94 9.22 5.10 -10.92
C ASP A 94 9.54 4.38 -12.23
N GLY A 95 8.91 4.78 -13.32
CA GLY A 95 9.16 4.21 -14.64
C GLY A 95 10.46 4.67 -15.30
N TYR A 96 11.42 5.19 -14.52
CA TYR A 96 12.69 5.73 -15.00
C TYR A 96 13.85 4.74 -14.77
N ASP A 97 14.77 4.66 -15.72
CA ASP A 97 16.08 4.05 -15.46
C ASP A 97 16.98 5.09 -14.82
N PRO A 98 17.64 4.77 -13.70
CA PRO A 98 18.66 5.65 -13.14
C PRO A 98 19.77 5.86 -14.16
N MET A 99 20.10 7.12 -14.47
CA MET A 99 21.25 7.41 -15.33
C MET A 99 22.54 7.19 -14.52
N PRO A 100 23.49 6.40 -15.03
CA PRO A 100 24.73 6.08 -14.31
C PRO A 100 25.67 7.27 -14.09
N GLU A 101 25.35 8.43 -14.65
CA GLU A 101 26.21 9.62 -14.67
C GLU A 101 25.68 10.82 -13.89
N CYS A 102 24.60 10.68 -13.11
CA CYS A 102 24.19 11.73 -12.19
C CYS A 102 25.20 11.81 -11.04
N GLY A 103 26.26 12.59 -11.25
CA GLY A 103 27.17 13.04 -10.19
C GLY A 103 26.41 13.84 -9.13
N GLU A 104 26.97 13.81 -7.93
CA GLU A 104 26.50 14.41 -6.67
C GLU A 104 25.37 15.46 -6.77
N TRP A 105 24.24 15.11 -6.17
CA TRP A 105 23.15 15.92 -5.62
C TRP A 105 23.08 17.40 -6.05
N GLU A 106 22.77 17.71 -7.27
CA GLU A 106 22.22 19.01 -7.66
C GLU A 106 20.76 18.84 -8.04
N GLU A 107 19.92 19.59 -7.38
CA GLU A 107 18.48 19.96 -7.50
C GLU A 107 17.56 19.30 -8.57
N HIS A 108 17.87 18.12 -9.09
CA HIS A 108 17.05 17.42 -10.08
C HIS A 108 16.32 16.25 -9.46
N THR A 109 15.07 16.44 -9.16
CA THR A 109 14.17 15.48 -8.52
C THR A 109 13.93 14.18 -9.30
N HIS A 110 14.41 14.07 -10.53
CA HIS A 110 14.33 12.85 -11.36
C HIS A 110 15.49 12.77 -12.33
N CYS A 111 16.64 12.31 -11.87
CA CYS A 111 17.75 12.00 -12.74
C CYS A 111 17.60 10.59 -13.34
N GLY A 112 16.75 10.46 -14.34
CA GLY A 112 16.52 9.20 -15.02
C GLY A 112 15.92 9.42 -16.41
N ARG A 113 16.14 8.47 -17.30
CA ARG A 113 15.50 8.45 -18.61
C ARG A 113 14.16 7.73 -18.49
N LEU A 114 13.06 8.42 -18.82
CA LEU A 114 11.76 7.76 -18.93
C LEU A 114 11.84 6.61 -19.93
N ILE A 115 11.52 5.41 -19.48
CA ILE A 115 11.41 4.25 -20.34
C ILE A 115 10.00 4.26 -20.93
N PRO A 116 9.83 4.45 -22.24
CA PRO A 116 8.52 4.44 -22.85
C PRO A 116 7.78 3.14 -22.54
N GLY A 117 6.59 3.26 -21.91
CA GLY A 117 5.75 2.12 -21.56
C GLY A 117 6.10 1.43 -20.23
N LYS A 118 7.19 1.80 -19.55
CA LYS A 118 7.46 1.33 -18.19
C LYS A 118 6.66 2.17 -17.19
N LYS A 119 5.82 1.50 -16.43
CA LYS A 119 5.00 2.14 -15.38
C LYS A 119 5.71 2.01 -14.04
N GLY A 120 5.55 3.03 -13.20
CA GLY A 120 6.02 3.01 -11.83
C GLY A 120 5.29 1.97 -10.98
N PHE A 121 5.89 1.63 -9.83
CA PHE A 121 5.34 0.64 -8.91
C PHE A 121 3.90 0.95 -8.50
N LEU A 122 3.61 2.17 -8.04
CA LEU A 122 2.26 2.53 -7.58
C LEU A 122 1.22 2.51 -8.71
N GLU A 123 1.62 2.88 -9.94
CA GLU A 123 0.74 2.78 -11.11
C GLU A 123 0.39 1.31 -11.41
N ARG A 124 1.39 0.41 -11.36
CA ARG A 124 1.17 -1.02 -11.54
C ARG A 124 0.27 -1.61 -10.46
N VAL A 125 0.50 -1.24 -9.19
CA VAL A 125 -0.37 -1.66 -8.07
C VAL A 125 -1.82 -1.20 -8.31
N ARG A 126 -2.02 0.05 -8.79
CA ARG A 126 -3.35 0.56 -9.14
C ARG A 126 -4.01 -0.26 -10.25
N GLU A 127 -3.28 -0.57 -11.30
CA GLU A 127 -3.82 -1.34 -12.43
C GLU A 127 -4.17 -2.77 -12.06
N ILE A 128 -3.30 -3.43 -11.29
CA ILE A 128 -3.57 -4.79 -10.80
C ILE A 128 -4.85 -4.79 -9.95
N THR A 129 -4.95 -3.89 -8.98
CA THR A 129 -6.14 -3.83 -8.11
C THR A 129 -7.41 -3.55 -8.90
N GLN A 130 -7.37 -2.65 -9.88
CA GLN A 130 -8.52 -2.37 -10.76
C GLN A 130 -8.93 -3.58 -11.59
N ARG A 131 -7.97 -4.27 -12.19
CA ARG A 131 -8.22 -5.45 -13.05
C ARG A 131 -8.95 -6.56 -12.29
N TYR A 132 -8.59 -6.77 -11.02
CA TYR A 132 -9.17 -7.82 -10.20
C TYR A 132 -10.34 -7.35 -9.32
N GLY A 133 -10.73 -6.07 -9.41
CA GLY A 133 -11.81 -5.52 -8.60
C GLY A 133 -11.51 -5.46 -7.09
N ALA A 134 -10.24 -5.42 -6.73
CA ALA A 134 -9.79 -5.17 -5.37
C ALA A 134 -9.61 -3.67 -5.12
N LEU A 135 -9.66 -3.24 -3.87
CA LEU A 135 -9.44 -1.84 -3.51
C LEU A 135 -7.96 -1.53 -3.29
N LEU A 136 -7.52 -0.34 -3.68
CA LEU A 136 -6.22 0.21 -3.33
C LEU A 136 -6.37 1.13 -2.12
N ILE A 137 -5.59 0.89 -1.07
CA ILE A 137 -5.55 1.70 0.14
C ILE A 137 -4.17 2.33 0.25
N PHE A 138 -4.09 3.66 0.25
CA PHE A 138 -2.87 4.37 0.59
C PHE A 138 -2.81 4.62 2.09
N ASP A 139 -1.75 4.13 2.73
CA ASP A 139 -1.41 4.51 4.08
C ASP A 139 -0.63 5.83 4.04
N GLU A 140 -1.35 6.92 4.17
CA GLU A 140 -0.83 8.28 4.17
C GLU A 140 -0.52 8.80 5.59
N VAL A 141 -0.39 7.91 6.56
CA VAL A 141 -0.10 8.31 7.96
C VAL A 141 1.23 9.06 8.07
N ILE A 142 2.21 8.76 7.21
CA ILE A 142 3.47 9.51 7.14
C ILE A 142 3.47 10.53 6.01
N THR A 143 2.98 10.18 4.83
CA THR A 143 3.05 11.00 3.62
C THR A 143 1.96 12.07 3.53
N GLY A 144 0.82 11.84 4.20
CA GLY A 144 -0.32 12.74 4.17
C GLY A 144 0.04 14.14 4.66
N PHE A 145 -0.26 15.15 3.85
CA PHE A 145 0.09 16.57 4.05
C PHE A 145 1.59 16.89 4.16
N ARG A 146 2.45 15.86 4.13
CA ARG A 146 3.91 16.02 4.11
C ARG A 146 4.41 16.30 2.69
N LEU A 147 3.84 15.64 1.69
CA LEU A 147 4.16 15.81 0.26
C LEU A 147 3.28 16.87 -0.42
N GLY A 148 2.61 17.71 0.37
CA GLY A 148 1.71 18.77 -0.12
C GLY A 148 0.25 18.51 0.25
N ILE A 149 -0.62 19.46 -0.15
CA ILE A 149 -2.06 19.43 0.17
C ILE A 149 -2.77 18.22 -0.45
N ASN A 150 -2.29 17.74 -1.58
CA ASN A 150 -2.84 16.59 -2.29
C ASN A 150 -2.19 15.26 -1.88
N CYS A 151 -1.37 15.28 -0.83
CA CYS A 151 -0.74 14.08 -0.26
C CYS A 151 0.12 13.30 -1.27
N ALA A 152 0.44 12.04 -1.00
CA ALA A 152 1.17 11.19 -1.94
C ALA A 152 0.34 10.88 -3.19
N SER A 153 -0.97 10.78 -3.07
CA SER A 153 -1.85 10.54 -4.22
C SER A 153 -1.70 11.62 -5.29
N GLY A 154 -1.63 12.89 -4.90
CA GLY A 154 -1.39 13.98 -5.83
C GLY A 154 0.06 14.06 -6.31
N TYR A 155 1.02 13.72 -5.45
CA TYR A 155 2.44 13.75 -5.79
C TYR A 155 2.81 12.71 -6.86
N PHE A 156 2.31 11.46 -6.71
CA PHE A 156 2.57 10.37 -7.66
C PHE A 156 1.52 10.24 -8.77
N GLY A 157 0.45 11.04 -8.75
CA GLY A 157 -0.62 10.96 -9.75
C GLY A 157 -1.46 9.68 -9.71
N VAL A 158 -1.41 8.94 -8.59
CA VAL A 158 -2.15 7.68 -8.41
C VAL A 158 -3.27 7.86 -7.39
N THR A 159 -4.50 7.66 -7.80
CA THR A 159 -5.68 7.81 -6.92
C THR A 159 -6.05 6.48 -6.27
N PRO A 160 -5.94 6.34 -4.94
CA PRO A 160 -6.41 5.16 -4.23
C PRO A 160 -7.95 5.16 -4.06
N ASP A 161 -8.51 4.03 -3.69
CA ASP A 161 -9.94 3.92 -3.32
C ASP A 161 -10.18 4.41 -1.89
N LEU A 162 -9.21 4.20 -1.01
CA LEU A 162 -9.21 4.64 0.38
C LEU A 162 -7.83 5.20 0.76
N SER A 163 -7.82 6.15 1.69
CA SER A 163 -6.59 6.64 2.34
C SER A 163 -6.75 6.68 3.85
N THR A 164 -5.66 6.40 4.58
CA THR A 164 -5.59 6.54 6.03
C THR A 164 -4.64 7.67 6.39
N PHE A 165 -4.97 8.42 7.44
CA PHE A 165 -4.23 9.60 7.88
C PHE A 165 -3.99 9.56 9.39
N GLY A 166 -2.89 10.17 9.81
CA GLY A 166 -2.50 10.32 11.20
C GLY A 166 -1.40 11.36 11.34
N LYS A 167 -0.62 11.27 12.40
CA LYS A 167 0.55 12.13 12.65
C LYS A 167 0.26 13.63 12.40
N ILE A 168 0.61 14.17 11.24
CA ILE A 168 0.52 15.60 10.92
C ILE A 168 -0.90 16.15 11.14
N ILE A 169 -1.96 15.41 10.77
CA ILE A 169 -3.34 15.90 10.93
C ILE A 169 -3.73 16.14 12.39
N GLY A 170 -3.06 15.46 13.31
CA GLY A 170 -3.31 15.62 14.75
C GLY A 170 -2.60 16.82 15.37
N GLY A 171 -1.55 17.36 14.72
CA GLY A 171 -0.77 18.48 15.28
C GLY A 171 -0.19 18.18 16.68
N GLY A 172 0.13 16.93 16.97
CA GLY A 172 0.57 16.45 18.28
C GLY A 172 -0.53 15.77 19.10
N LEU A 173 -1.79 15.86 18.68
CA LEU A 173 -2.91 15.15 19.33
C LEU A 173 -3.10 13.75 18.74
N PRO A 174 -3.69 12.78 19.49
CA PRO A 174 -3.92 11.42 19.04
C PRO A 174 -5.13 11.36 18.09
N VAL A 175 -4.94 11.80 16.86
CA VAL A 175 -5.96 11.82 15.80
C VAL A 175 -5.59 10.84 14.71
N GLY A 176 -6.57 10.07 14.27
CA GLY A 176 -6.52 9.25 13.08
C GLY A 176 -7.78 9.44 12.24
N ALA A 177 -7.63 9.36 10.93
CA ALA A 177 -8.74 9.47 10.01
C ALA A 177 -8.55 8.48 8.85
N TYR A 178 -9.65 8.15 8.20
CA TYR A 178 -9.63 7.46 6.92
C TYR A 178 -10.83 7.93 6.09
N GLY A 179 -10.68 7.83 4.79
CA GLY A 179 -11.71 8.23 3.84
C GLY A 179 -11.41 7.73 2.45
N GLY A 180 -12.27 8.04 1.51
CA GLY A 180 -12.08 7.67 0.11
C GLY A 180 -13.38 7.69 -0.69
N ARG A 181 -13.50 6.79 -1.63
CA ARG A 181 -14.66 6.69 -2.51
C ARG A 181 -15.97 6.63 -1.72
N ARG A 182 -16.94 7.43 -2.13
CA ARG A 182 -18.24 7.55 -1.47
C ARG A 182 -18.99 6.22 -1.35
N ASP A 183 -18.99 5.42 -2.42
CA ASP A 183 -19.64 4.11 -2.46
C ASP A 183 -19.00 3.12 -1.48
N VAL A 184 -17.68 3.13 -1.36
CA VAL A 184 -16.94 2.32 -0.38
C VAL A 184 -17.23 2.79 1.04
N MET A 185 -17.20 4.10 1.28
CA MET A 185 -17.45 4.69 2.59
C MET A 185 -18.91 4.52 3.05
N SER A 186 -19.87 4.30 2.16
CA SER A 186 -21.26 4.00 2.54
C SER A 186 -21.42 2.67 3.30
N CYS A 187 -20.39 1.79 3.26
CA CYS A 187 -20.34 0.57 4.07
C CYS A 187 -19.89 0.82 5.53
N VAL A 188 -19.56 2.05 5.90
CA VAL A 188 -19.25 2.43 7.28
C VAL A 188 -20.55 2.79 7.98
N ALA A 189 -20.86 2.16 9.07
CA ALA A 189 -22.09 2.25 9.88
C ALA A 189 -22.95 3.55 9.68
N PRO A 190 -24.26 3.49 10.03
CA PRO A 190 -24.96 2.35 10.61
C PRO A 190 -25.36 1.33 9.53
N ILE A 191 -25.01 0.07 9.76
CA ILE A 191 -25.49 -1.05 8.95
C ILE A 191 -26.75 -1.57 9.61
#